data_71d9f1920457d021328ad679807de5ae
#
_entry.id   71d9f1920457d021328ad679807de5ae
#
_cell.length_a   1.000
_cell.length_b   1.000
_cell.length_c   1.000
_cell.angle_alpha   90.00
_cell.angle_beta   90.00
_cell.angle_gamma   90.00
#
_symmetry.space_group_name_H-M   'P 1'
#
loop_
_entity.id
_entity.type
_entity.pdbx_description
1 polymer ?
#
loop_
_entity_poly.entity_id
_entity_poly.type
_entity_poly.pdbx_seq_one_letter_code
_entity_poly.pdbx_strand_id
1 'polypeptide(L)'
;ATDDEMRSLMREAQKVYLSYGITTAQDGLVNEEEFHMLDVAACNGDLVMDVVGYVDMNKSKGLVEEHPEYLKGYRGGFRIGGYKVILDGSPQGRTAWMSEPYEGAADGYRGYPSYTDEQLEAFVRQAVDERVQQLVHCNGDAACGQLIGAYQKVAGGDLGLRPVMIHAQLVREDQLAEM
;
A
#
# COMPACT_ATOMS: atom_id res chain seq x y z
N ALA A 1 3.21 -21.68 10.45
CA ALA A 1 2.24 -22.58 9.82
C ALA A 1 2.94 -23.37 8.70
N THR A 2 2.47 -24.57 8.41
CA THR A 2 2.93 -25.33 7.22
C THR A 2 2.22 -24.79 5.97
N ASP A 3 2.77 -25.07 4.78
CA ASP A 3 2.13 -24.66 3.52
C ASP A 3 0.71 -25.24 3.39
N ASP A 4 0.48 -26.48 3.83
CA ASP A 4 -0.84 -27.11 3.80
C ASP A 4 -1.84 -26.42 4.73
N GLU A 5 -1.41 -25.98 5.91
CA GLU A 5 -2.24 -25.20 6.83
C GLU A 5 -2.56 -23.83 6.23
N MET A 6 -1.57 -23.14 5.66
CA MET A 6 -1.75 -21.83 5.01
C MET A 6 -2.72 -21.92 3.82
N ARG A 7 -2.55 -22.93 2.96
CA ARG A 7 -3.44 -23.20 1.84
C ARG A 7 -4.87 -23.49 2.29
N SER A 8 -5.04 -24.25 3.38
CA SER A 8 -6.35 -24.52 3.95
C SER A 8 -7.04 -23.25 4.48
N LEU A 9 -6.30 -22.42 5.22
CA LEU A 9 -6.81 -21.13 5.71
C LEU A 9 -7.19 -20.19 4.56
N MET A 10 -6.36 -20.13 3.51
CA MET A 10 -6.62 -19.31 2.32
C MET A 10 -7.92 -19.74 1.63
N ARG A 11 -8.17 -21.05 1.46
CA ARG A 11 -9.42 -21.55 0.88
C ARG A 11 -10.65 -21.20 1.72
N GLU A 12 -10.54 -21.26 3.05
CA GLU A 12 -11.66 -20.90 3.93
C GLU A 12 -11.91 -19.38 3.94
N ALA A 13 -10.87 -18.56 3.97
CA ALA A 13 -11.01 -17.10 3.90
C ALA A 13 -11.73 -16.65 2.63
N GLN A 14 -11.39 -17.21 1.48
CA GLN A 14 -12.03 -16.88 0.19
C GLN A 14 -13.54 -17.17 0.20
N LYS A 15 -14.00 -18.21 0.90
CA LYS A 15 -15.44 -18.50 1.01
C LYS A 15 -16.20 -17.35 1.67
N VAL A 16 -15.59 -16.70 2.67
CA VAL A 16 -16.18 -15.54 3.33
C VAL A 16 -16.30 -14.38 2.35
N TYR A 17 -15.24 -14.01 1.63
CA TYR A 17 -15.26 -12.95 0.62
C TYR A 17 -16.32 -13.23 -0.47
N LEU A 18 -16.31 -14.43 -1.03
CA LEU A 18 -17.26 -14.83 -2.07
C LEU A 18 -18.71 -14.83 -1.60
N SER A 19 -18.97 -15.14 -0.31
CA SER A 19 -20.33 -15.08 0.25
C SER A 19 -20.92 -13.66 0.23
N TYR A 20 -20.07 -12.64 0.18
CA TYR A 20 -20.47 -11.23 0.01
C TYR A 20 -20.36 -10.73 -1.43
N GLY A 21 -20.11 -11.62 -2.39
CA GLY A 21 -19.98 -11.25 -3.79
C GLY A 21 -18.65 -10.57 -4.17
N ILE A 22 -17.65 -10.64 -3.28
CA ILE A 22 -16.31 -10.09 -3.53
C ILE A 22 -15.53 -11.10 -4.36
N THR A 23 -15.12 -10.70 -5.57
CA THR A 23 -14.39 -11.54 -6.52
C THR A 23 -12.91 -11.15 -6.67
N THR A 24 -12.53 -10.00 -6.13
CA THR A 24 -11.14 -9.53 -6.10
C THR A 24 -10.83 -8.97 -4.72
N ALA A 25 -9.81 -9.50 -4.05
CA ALA A 25 -9.27 -8.97 -2.81
C ALA A 25 -7.97 -8.22 -3.07
N GLN A 26 -7.73 -7.18 -2.26
CA GLN A 26 -6.46 -6.47 -2.24
C GLN A 26 -5.73 -6.77 -0.93
N ASP A 27 -4.49 -7.27 -1.02
CA ASP A 27 -3.58 -7.32 0.11
C ASP A 27 -2.70 -6.06 0.10
N GLY A 28 -2.87 -5.24 1.11
CA GLY A 28 -2.32 -3.89 1.15
C GLY A 28 -0.92 -3.77 1.76
N LEU A 29 -0.26 -4.85 2.15
CA LEU A 29 1.10 -4.80 2.68
C LEU A 29 1.78 -6.17 2.61
N VAL A 30 2.12 -6.61 1.40
CA VAL A 30 2.75 -7.92 1.16
C VAL A 30 4.24 -7.86 1.47
N ASN A 31 4.67 -8.63 2.46
CA ASN A 31 6.07 -8.94 2.70
C ASN A 31 6.45 -10.31 2.08
N GLU A 32 7.67 -10.78 2.32
CA GLU A 32 8.16 -12.05 1.75
C GLU A 32 7.35 -13.27 2.21
N GLU A 33 6.86 -13.29 3.46
CA GLU A 33 6.07 -14.39 4.01
C GLU A 33 4.66 -14.43 3.37
N GLU A 34 3.99 -13.27 3.31
CA GLU A 34 2.70 -13.16 2.62
C GLU A 34 2.82 -13.44 1.12
N PHE A 35 3.91 -12.97 0.47
CA PHE A 35 4.16 -13.29 -0.93
C PHE A 35 4.31 -14.80 -1.14
N HIS A 36 5.14 -15.46 -0.34
CA HIS A 36 5.31 -16.93 -0.40
C HIS A 36 3.97 -17.66 -0.28
N MET A 37 3.13 -17.26 0.68
CA MET A 37 1.80 -17.84 0.88
C MET A 37 0.90 -17.68 -0.35
N LEU A 38 0.89 -16.48 -0.96
CA LEU A 38 0.10 -16.17 -2.15
C LEU A 38 0.62 -16.91 -3.38
N ASP A 39 1.95 -17.01 -3.57
CA ASP A 39 2.60 -17.73 -4.65
C ASP A 39 2.30 -19.23 -4.57
N VAL A 40 2.45 -19.84 -3.39
CA VAL A 40 2.12 -21.25 -3.16
C VAL A 40 0.64 -21.51 -3.47
N ALA A 41 -0.27 -20.66 -3.01
CA ALA A 41 -1.70 -20.82 -3.28
C ALA A 41 -2.01 -20.67 -4.77
N ALA A 42 -1.40 -19.69 -5.45
CA ALA A 42 -1.56 -19.49 -6.89
C ALA A 42 -1.03 -20.68 -7.71
N CYS A 43 0.18 -21.17 -7.39
CA CYS A 43 0.79 -22.31 -8.08
C CYS A 43 0.01 -23.60 -7.92
N ASN A 44 -0.70 -23.78 -6.81
CA ASN A 44 -1.52 -24.97 -6.54
C ASN A 44 -2.98 -24.84 -6.98
N GLY A 45 -3.40 -23.69 -7.53
CA GLY A 45 -4.78 -23.46 -7.95
C GLY A 45 -5.76 -23.33 -6.79
N ASP A 46 -5.29 -22.88 -5.62
CA ASP A 46 -6.11 -22.69 -4.42
C ASP A 46 -6.85 -21.34 -4.43
N LEU A 47 -6.44 -20.39 -5.30
CA LEU A 47 -7.14 -19.13 -5.44
C LEU A 47 -8.32 -19.27 -6.40
N VAL A 48 -9.52 -19.08 -5.89
CA VAL A 48 -10.80 -19.10 -6.64
C VAL A 48 -11.38 -17.71 -6.87
N MET A 49 -10.68 -16.70 -6.37
CA MET A 49 -10.91 -15.29 -6.61
C MET A 49 -9.57 -14.60 -6.93
N ASP A 50 -9.62 -13.43 -7.52
CA ASP A 50 -8.41 -12.67 -7.78
C ASP A 50 -7.85 -12.03 -6.51
N VAL A 51 -6.52 -12.05 -6.37
CA VAL A 51 -5.80 -11.35 -5.30
C VAL A 51 -4.77 -10.41 -5.91
N VAL A 52 -4.80 -9.14 -5.48
CA VAL A 52 -3.84 -8.11 -5.89
C VAL A 52 -3.01 -7.73 -4.68
N GLY A 53 -1.74 -8.13 -4.66
CA GLY A 53 -0.81 -7.79 -3.59
C GLY A 53 -0.05 -6.49 -3.86
N TYR A 54 0.09 -5.64 -2.84
CA TYR A 54 0.95 -4.47 -2.88
C TYR A 54 2.13 -4.66 -1.94
N VAL A 55 3.32 -4.70 -2.52
CA VAL A 55 4.56 -5.08 -1.84
C VAL A 55 5.02 -3.96 -0.89
N ASP A 56 5.40 -4.32 0.35
CA ASP A 56 6.02 -3.40 1.30
C ASP A 56 7.33 -2.83 0.70
N MET A 57 7.26 -1.58 0.27
CA MET A 57 8.38 -0.93 -0.42
C MET A 57 9.60 -0.74 0.47
N ASN A 58 9.40 -0.64 1.79
CA ASN A 58 10.49 -0.46 2.73
C ASN A 58 11.27 -1.76 3.01
N LYS A 59 10.57 -2.90 3.06
CA LYS A 59 11.16 -4.16 3.53
C LYS A 59 11.36 -5.20 2.43
N SER A 60 10.48 -5.24 1.44
CA SER A 60 10.36 -6.36 0.50
C SER A 60 10.33 -5.91 -0.98
N LYS A 61 10.83 -4.72 -1.28
CA LYS A 61 10.80 -4.16 -2.64
C LYS A 61 11.45 -5.06 -3.69
N GLY A 62 12.40 -5.91 -3.31
CA GLY A 62 13.05 -6.87 -4.20
C GLY A 62 12.09 -7.84 -4.87
N LEU A 63 10.97 -8.17 -4.23
CA LEU A 63 9.94 -9.05 -4.78
C LEU A 63 9.40 -8.59 -6.15
N VAL A 64 9.35 -7.28 -6.38
CA VAL A 64 8.87 -6.72 -7.65
C VAL A 64 9.85 -7.01 -8.78
N GLU A 65 11.16 -6.89 -8.52
CA GLU A 65 12.22 -7.18 -9.49
C GLU A 65 12.41 -8.69 -9.70
N GLU A 66 12.30 -9.47 -8.63
CA GLU A 66 12.50 -10.92 -8.64
C GLU A 66 11.35 -11.66 -9.31
N HIS A 67 10.12 -11.09 -9.28
CA HIS A 67 8.90 -11.71 -9.78
C HIS A 67 8.16 -10.86 -10.84
N PRO A 68 8.82 -10.46 -11.94
CA PRO A 68 8.23 -9.59 -12.96
C PRO A 68 7.03 -10.23 -13.68
N GLU A 69 6.88 -11.56 -13.60
CA GLU A 69 5.74 -12.28 -14.16
C GLU A 69 4.42 -11.92 -13.47
N TYR A 70 4.45 -11.61 -12.17
CA TYR A 70 3.26 -11.19 -11.42
C TYR A 70 2.89 -9.70 -11.64
N LEU A 71 3.83 -8.87 -12.07
CA LEU A 71 3.54 -7.50 -12.50
C LEU A 71 2.81 -7.45 -13.85
N LYS A 72 3.12 -8.37 -14.76
CA LYS A 72 2.56 -8.41 -16.11
C LYS A 72 1.09 -8.83 -16.16
N GLY A 73 0.60 -9.48 -15.10
CA GLY A 73 -0.77 -9.95 -15.03
C GLY A 73 -0.99 -11.02 -13.97
N TYR A 74 -2.19 -11.55 -13.95
CA TYR A 74 -2.55 -12.62 -13.02
C TYR A 74 -1.89 -13.95 -13.42
N ARG A 75 -1.39 -14.65 -12.39
CA ARG A 75 -0.94 -16.03 -12.47
C ARG A 75 -1.61 -16.81 -11.35
N GLY A 76 -2.42 -17.80 -11.72
CA GLY A 76 -3.17 -18.59 -10.75
C GLY A 76 -4.08 -17.80 -9.82
N GLY A 77 -4.60 -16.63 -10.28
CA GLY A 77 -5.43 -15.75 -9.47
C GLY A 77 -4.68 -14.70 -8.66
N PHE A 78 -3.34 -14.69 -8.66
CA PHE A 78 -2.52 -13.69 -7.96
C PHE A 78 -1.79 -12.74 -8.94
N ARG A 79 -1.65 -11.48 -8.56
CA ARG A 79 -0.75 -10.52 -9.22
C ARG A 79 -0.16 -9.54 -8.21
N ILE A 80 1.00 -8.97 -8.52
CA ILE A 80 1.52 -7.77 -7.86
C ILE A 80 0.87 -6.55 -8.50
N GLY A 81 0.18 -5.73 -7.68
CA GLY A 81 -0.45 -4.48 -8.10
C GLY A 81 0.53 -3.33 -8.13
N GLY A 82 1.51 -3.36 -7.26
CA GLY A 82 2.52 -2.32 -7.10
C GLY A 82 3.13 -2.30 -5.71
N TYR A 83 3.59 -1.11 -5.30
CA TYR A 83 4.21 -0.88 -4.00
C TYR A 83 3.23 -0.34 -2.96
N LYS A 84 3.48 -0.65 -1.69
CA LYS A 84 2.81 -0.08 -0.53
C LYS A 84 3.79 0.67 0.35
N VAL A 85 3.37 1.87 0.79
CA VAL A 85 4.08 2.69 1.78
C VAL A 85 3.10 3.12 2.87
N ILE A 86 3.56 3.23 4.11
CA ILE A 86 2.76 3.70 5.25
C ILE A 86 3.45 4.95 5.81
N LEU A 87 2.88 6.14 5.58
CA LEU A 87 3.48 7.40 5.99
C LEU A 87 3.18 7.79 7.43
N ASP A 88 2.03 7.41 7.94
CA ASP A 88 1.62 7.72 9.32
C ASP A 88 0.74 6.63 9.91
N GLY A 89 0.23 6.86 11.11
CA GLY A 89 -0.67 5.95 11.79
C GLY A 89 -2.15 6.31 11.58
N SER A 90 -2.94 6.23 12.67
CA SER A 90 -4.38 6.50 12.65
C SER A 90 -4.78 7.63 13.59
N PRO A 91 -5.81 8.45 13.25
CA PRO A 91 -6.31 9.50 14.15
C PRO A 91 -6.82 8.93 15.47
N GLN A 92 -7.45 7.75 15.44
CA GLN A 92 -7.99 7.08 16.64
C GLN A 92 -6.88 6.70 17.64
N GLY A 93 -5.72 6.34 17.13
CA GLY A 93 -4.52 6.04 17.93
C GLY A 93 -3.66 7.28 18.22
N ARG A 94 -4.08 8.47 17.75
CA ARG A 94 -3.29 9.71 17.78
C ARG A 94 -1.88 9.56 17.17
N THR A 95 -1.75 8.70 16.17
CA THR A 95 -0.50 8.45 15.45
C THR A 95 -0.54 8.95 14.00
N ALA A 96 -1.70 9.42 13.52
CA ALA A 96 -1.77 10.16 12.26
C ALA A 96 -1.00 11.47 12.39
N TRP A 97 -0.23 11.82 11.37
CA TRP A 97 0.58 13.05 11.39
C TRP A 97 -0.22 14.25 10.92
N MET A 98 -0.45 15.16 11.86
CA MET A 98 -1.30 16.33 11.70
C MET A 98 -0.47 17.62 11.53
N SER A 99 -0.97 18.59 10.77
CA SER A 99 -0.40 19.93 10.71
C SER A 99 -0.63 20.72 12.02
N GLU A 100 -1.75 20.45 12.69
CA GLU A 100 -2.12 21.05 13.97
C GLU A 100 -2.09 20.01 15.10
N PRO A 101 -1.85 20.44 16.35
CA PRO A 101 -1.87 19.55 17.50
C PRO A 101 -3.22 18.84 17.68
N TYR A 102 -3.18 17.63 18.21
CA TYR A 102 -4.39 16.93 18.63
C TYR A 102 -5.10 17.70 19.74
N GLU A 103 -6.43 17.72 19.69
CA GLU A 103 -7.24 18.33 20.72
C GLU A 103 -6.88 17.81 22.13
N GLY A 104 -6.63 18.73 23.06
CA GLY A 104 -6.22 18.41 24.42
C GLY A 104 -4.77 17.96 24.59
N ALA A 105 -3.93 18.02 23.56
CA ALA A 105 -2.50 17.74 23.67
C ALA A 105 -1.78 18.96 24.28
N ALA A 106 -1.41 18.88 25.55
CA ALA A 106 -0.79 19.98 26.29
C ALA A 106 0.64 20.35 25.81
N ASP A 107 1.31 19.41 25.16
CA ASP A 107 2.68 19.52 24.65
C ASP A 107 2.75 19.85 23.14
N GLY A 108 1.60 20.11 22.51
CA GLY A 108 1.53 20.36 21.07
C GLY A 108 1.73 19.12 20.21
N TYR A 109 1.53 17.93 20.78
CA TYR A 109 1.67 16.66 20.05
C TYR A 109 0.71 16.56 18.87
N ARG A 110 1.25 16.18 17.70
CA ARG A 110 0.54 16.12 16.41
C ARG A 110 0.74 14.82 15.63
N GLY A 111 1.13 13.73 16.29
CA GLY A 111 1.55 12.51 15.60
C GLY A 111 2.96 12.66 15.03
N TYR A 112 3.30 11.79 14.08
CA TYR A 112 4.65 11.78 13.50
C TYR A 112 4.65 11.11 12.12
N PRO A 113 5.58 11.52 11.21
CA PRO A 113 5.80 10.82 9.95
C PRO A 113 6.59 9.53 10.17
N SER A 114 6.34 8.51 9.34
CA SER A 114 7.15 7.27 9.32
C SER A 114 8.48 7.45 8.60
N TYR A 115 8.56 8.42 7.68
CA TYR A 115 9.73 8.67 6.83
C TYR A 115 10.02 10.16 6.71
N THR A 116 11.30 10.50 6.47
CA THR A 116 11.68 11.86 6.08
C THR A 116 11.24 12.15 4.65
N ASP A 117 11.26 13.43 4.26
CA ASP A 117 10.93 13.85 2.89
C ASP A 117 11.86 13.18 1.87
N GLU A 118 13.16 13.11 2.16
CA GLU A 118 14.15 12.51 1.27
C GLU A 118 13.93 11.01 1.09
N GLN A 119 13.52 10.30 2.15
CA GLN A 119 13.19 8.89 2.07
C GLN A 119 11.95 8.64 1.22
N LEU A 120 10.90 9.45 1.41
CA LEU A 120 9.69 9.35 0.61
C LEU A 120 9.96 9.71 -0.87
N GLU A 121 10.72 10.78 -1.13
CA GLU A 121 11.12 11.15 -2.50
C GLU A 121 11.89 10.01 -3.19
N ALA A 122 12.74 9.30 -2.45
CA ALA A 122 13.45 8.13 -3.00
C ALA A 122 12.47 6.99 -3.36
N PHE A 123 11.47 6.72 -2.51
CA PHE A 123 10.43 5.74 -2.82
C PHE A 123 9.58 6.15 -4.01
N VAL A 124 9.17 7.41 -4.10
CA VAL A 124 8.41 7.92 -5.25
C VAL A 124 9.25 7.82 -6.53
N ARG A 125 10.52 8.22 -6.49
CA ARG A 125 11.44 8.13 -7.62
C ARG A 125 11.58 6.69 -8.11
N GLN A 126 11.80 5.73 -7.22
CA GLN A 126 11.89 4.33 -7.58
C GLN A 126 10.60 3.84 -8.27
N ALA A 127 9.42 4.13 -7.69
CA ALA A 127 8.15 3.73 -8.28
C ALA A 127 7.92 4.34 -9.68
N VAL A 128 8.35 5.60 -9.87
CA VAL A 128 8.29 6.30 -11.16
C VAL A 128 9.25 5.69 -12.19
N ASP A 129 10.50 5.46 -11.81
CA ASP A 129 11.54 4.92 -12.70
C ASP A 129 11.19 3.49 -13.15
N GLU A 130 10.65 2.68 -12.26
CA GLU A 130 10.20 1.30 -12.54
C GLU A 130 8.81 1.23 -13.19
N ARG A 131 8.08 2.35 -13.26
CA ARG A 131 6.71 2.46 -13.76
C ARG A 131 5.74 1.54 -13.01
N VAL A 132 5.88 1.47 -11.69
CA VAL A 132 5.08 0.66 -10.79
C VAL A 132 4.15 1.54 -9.97
N GLN A 133 2.86 1.21 -9.91
CA GLN A 133 1.87 1.94 -9.11
C GLN A 133 2.26 1.91 -7.63
N GLN A 134 2.01 3.01 -6.93
CA GLN A 134 2.25 3.11 -5.49
C GLN A 134 0.94 3.40 -4.75
N LEU A 135 0.66 2.62 -3.72
CA LEU A 135 -0.41 2.84 -2.75
C LEU A 135 0.20 3.34 -1.45
N VAL A 136 -0.19 4.53 -1.02
CA VAL A 136 0.41 5.19 0.14
C VAL A 136 -0.65 5.48 1.20
N HIS A 137 -0.47 4.90 2.39
CA HIS A 137 -1.32 5.18 3.53
C HIS A 137 -0.99 6.57 4.09
N CYS A 138 -1.98 7.46 4.07
CA CYS A 138 -1.92 8.79 4.64
C CYS A 138 -3.26 9.08 5.32
N ASN A 139 -3.26 9.26 6.62
CA ASN A 139 -4.46 9.65 7.37
C ASN A 139 -4.46 11.13 7.76
N GLY A 140 -3.35 11.62 8.31
CA GLY A 140 -3.20 13.00 8.70
C GLY A 140 -2.94 13.93 7.52
N ASP A 141 -3.40 15.16 7.64
CA ASP A 141 -3.23 16.18 6.60
C ASP A 141 -1.76 16.54 6.33
N ALA A 142 -0.88 16.46 7.34
CA ALA A 142 0.55 16.64 7.13
C ALA A 142 1.16 15.50 6.32
N ALA A 143 0.77 14.23 6.56
CA ALA A 143 1.19 13.09 5.76
C ALA A 143 0.69 13.19 4.32
N CYS A 144 -0.57 13.65 4.12
CA CYS A 144 -1.12 13.92 2.80
C CYS A 144 -0.29 14.98 2.05
N GLY A 145 0.07 16.08 2.73
CA GLY A 145 0.91 17.13 2.16
C GLY A 145 2.32 16.63 1.80
N GLN A 146 2.91 15.79 2.65
CA GLN A 146 4.22 15.18 2.37
C GLN A 146 4.18 14.34 1.08
N LEU A 147 3.14 13.51 0.91
CA LEU A 147 2.99 12.70 -0.29
C LEU A 147 2.82 13.54 -1.56
N ILE A 148 1.94 14.54 -1.51
CA ILE A 148 1.69 15.45 -2.64
C ILE A 148 3.00 16.15 -3.02
N GLY A 149 3.70 16.74 -2.05
CA GLY A 149 4.98 17.43 -2.27
C GLY A 149 6.05 16.52 -2.88
N ALA A 150 6.15 15.26 -2.44
CA ALA A 150 7.09 14.30 -2.99
C ALA A 150 6.78 13.99 -4.47
N TYR A 151 5.52 13.78 -4.83
CA TYR A 151 5.11 13.55 -6.22
C TYR A 151 5.32 14.79 -7.10
N GLN A 152 4.96 15.99 -6.63
CA GLN A 152 5.20 17.23 -7.37
C GLN A 152 6.69 17.43 -7.68
N LYS A 153 7.55 17.17 -6.69
CA LYS A 153 9.00 17.34 -6.82
C LYS A 153 9.66 16.31 -7.74
N VAL A 154 9.21 15.06 -7.68
CA VAL A 154 9.84 13.95 -8.42
C VAL A 154 9.28 13.80 -9.82
N ALA A 155 7.98 13.97 -9.98
CA ALA A 155 7.25 13.57 -11.17
C ALA A 155 6.94 14.73 -12.12
N GLY A 156 6.66 15.89 -11.61
CA GLY A 156 6.44 17.11 -12.39
C GLY A 156 5.27 17.09 -13.37
N GLY A 157 4.37 16.09 -13.32
CA GLY A 157 3.23 15.98 -14.23
C GLY A 157 2.58 14.60 -14.23
N ASP A 158 1.65 14.36 -15.17
CA ASP A 158 0.95 13.07 -15.31
C ASP A 158 1.91 11.94 -15.71
N LEU A 159 2.08 10.99 -14.82
CA LEU A 159 2.94 9.83 -15.00
C LEU A 159 2.24 8.62 -15.63
N GLY A 160 0.92 8.64 -15.72
CA GLY A 160 0.11 7.50 -16.11
C GLY A 160 0.15 6.34 -15.11
N LEU A 161 0.75 6.53 -13.92
CA LEU A 161 0.90 5.49 -12.89
C LEU A 161 -0.28 5.45 -11.90
N ARG A 162 -1.06 6.51 -11.83
CA ARG A 162 -2.21 6.66 -10.93
C ARG A 162 -1.88 6.26 -9.49
N PRO A 163 -0.93 6.95 -8.82
CA PRO A 163 -0.66 6.69 -7.40
C PRO A 163 -1.94 6.89 -6.58
N VAL A 164 -2.06 6.15 -5.49
CA VAL A 164 -3.26 6.19 -4.65
C VAL A 164 -2.90 6.61 -3.24
N MET A 165 -3.51 7.68 -2.76
CA MET A 165 -3.53 8.05 -1.35
C MET A 165 -4.63 7.24 -0.66
N ILE A 166 -4.23 6.24 0.15
CA ILE A 166 -5.17 5.40 0.88
C ILE A 166 -5.63 6.12 2.15
N HIS A 167 -6.91 5.97 2.46
CA HIS A 167 -7.66 6.58 3.55
C HIS A 167 -7.91 8.07 3.31
N ALA A 168 -6.88 8.91 3.19
CA ALA A 168 -7.02 10.35 3.03
C ALA A 168 -8.02 10.97 4.04
N GLN A 169 -8.03 10.43 5.28
CA GLN A 169 -9.12 10.62 6.24
C GLN A 169 -9.27 12.08 6.66
N LEU A 170 -8.14 12.80 6.73
CA LEU A 170 -8.09 14.19 7.13
C LEU A 170 -7.44 15.08 6.04
N VAL A 171 -7.50 14.63 4.78
CA VAL A 171 -7.03 15.45 3.65
C VAL A 171 -7.82 16.76 3.59
N ARG A 172 -7.14 17.88 3.33
CA ARG A 172 -7.76 19.19 3.22
C ARG A 172 -8.23 19.47 1.79
N GLU A 173 -9.19 20.39 1.64
CA GLU A 173 -9.72 20.80 0.32
C GLU A 173 -8.64 21.37 -0.61
N ASP A 174 -7.70 22.15 -0.07
CA ASP A 174 -6.57 22.69 -0.83
C ASP A 174 -5.68 21.58 -1.38
N GLN A 175 -5.44 20.52 -0.59
CA GLN A 175 -4.66 19.35 -1.00
C GLN A 175 -5.36 18.52 -2.07
N LEU A 176 -6.71 18.39 -2.00
CA LEU A 176 -7.48 17.72 -3.05
C LEU A 176 -7.38 18.42 -4.40
N ALA A 177 -7.23 19.74 -4.40
CA ALA A 177 -7.07 20.51 -5.63
C ALA A 177 -5.68 20.32 -6.30
N GLU A 178 -4.70 19.81 -5.55
CA GLU A 178 -3.34 19.55 -6.02
C GLU A 178 -3.14 18.10 -6.51
N MET A 179 -4.11 17.22 -6.27
CA MET A 179 -4.11 15.81 -6.68
C MET A 179 -4.67 15.63 -8.11
#